data_5d5a1ea7a7779e2537fa704afd9403f1
#
_entry.id   5d5a1ea7a7779e2537fa704afd9403f1
#
_cell.length_a   1.000
_cell.length_b   1.000
_cell.length_c   1.000
_cell.angle_alpha   90.00
_cell.angle_beta   90.00
_cell.angle_gamma   90.00
#
_symmetry.space_group_name_H-M   'P 1'
#
loop_
_entity.id
_entity.type
_entity.pdbx_description
1 polymer ?
#
loop_
_entity_poly.entity_id
_entity_poly.type
_entity_poly.pdbx_seq_one_letter_code
_entity_poly.pdbx_strand_id
1 'polypeptide(L)'
;MTQTLKEFMEGSEPGPEGPPRRHRTRRPAAGSKRIRSGLADRRLFTMMVIAAIGLGLVLYPQAADWFSSISHSSQLSGYAQEVEQLEPSARTKVLDRAREYNSRIPGGQLRDPYSAQAPMPALEGQLRDYQSQLNVANDDVVGRFRYPSLNIDLPIFHGTSDDVLAKGVGHLYGSSLPVGGPGTHSVLTSHSGIPNAELFNPLHSAKTGDIFSTEVMDHTFLYKVNRIEVVKPDDISSLKITAGEDSITLVTCTPIGVNSHRLLVHASRIADIPKDAPEQKTLAGRQANIGFPYWIVYFVGGLLAFYLAFLAWNRRRVR
;
A
#
# COMPACT_ATOMS: atom_id res chain seq x y z
N MET A 1 -97.85 -54.23 38.12
CA MET A 1 -97.98 -55.68 37.76
C MET A 1 -96.53 -56.12 37.58
N THR A 2 -95.97 -56.61 38.59
CA THR A 2 -95.88 -57.99 39.00
C THR A 2 -94.90 -58.82 38.13
N GLN A 3 -93.95 -59.30 38.80
CA GLN A 3 -93.28 -60.60 38.78
C GLN A 3 -92.11 -60.71 37.79
N THR A 4 -91.03 -61.42 38.01
CA THR A 4 -90.48 -62.22 39.18
C THR A 4 -89.09 -62.58 38.74
N LEU A 5 -88.13 -62.35 39.54
CA LEU A 5 -87.41 -63.25 40.42
C LEU A 5 -86.74 -64.47 39.76
N LYS A 6 -85.49 -64.57 40.03
CA LYS A 6 -84.74 -65.78 40.37
C LYS A 6 -84.19 -66.66 39.19
N GLU A 7 -83.04 -67.03 39.60
CA GLU A 7 -82.27 -68.21 39.17
C GLU A 7 -81.49 -68.10 37.86
N PHE A 8 -80.20 -68.09 37.88
CA PHE A 8 -79.42 -69.29 38.13
C PHE A 8 -77.97 -68.94 38.49
N MET A 9 -77.55 -69.30 39.67
CA MET A 9 -76.15 -69.55 39.96
C MET A 9 -75.76 -70.85 39.28
N GLU A 10 -74.66 -70.83 38.57
CA GLU A 10 -73.65 -71.90 38.61
C GLU A 10 -72.58 -71.70 37.51
N GLY A 11 -71.36 -71.68 37.98
CA GLY A 11 -70.19 -72.35 37.48
C GLY A 11 -69.68 -72.06 36.08
N SER A 12 -68.59 -71.33 35.99
CA SER A 12 -67.51 -71.77 35.10
C SER A 12 -66.18 -71.04 35.36
N GLU A 13 -65.20 -71.78 35.32
CA GLU A 13 -63.80 -71.73 35.61
C GLU A 13 -63.05 -70.49 35.12
N PRO A 14 -61.90 -70.11 35.76
CA PRO A 14 -61.06 -69.00 35.31
C PRO A 14 -60.28 -69.34 34.06
N GLY A 15 -60.50 -68.59 32.96
CA GLY A 15 -59.76 -68.63 31.73
C GLY A 15 -58.31 -68.14 31.91
N PRO A 16 -57.35 -68.52 31.03
CA PRO A 16 -55.91 -68.34 31.23
C PRO A 16 -55.50 -66.88 31.19
N GLU A 17 -54.61 -66.49 32.12
CA GLU A 17 -53.95 -65.19 32.19
C GLU A 17 -53.26 -64.82 30.88
N GLY A 18 -53.64 -63.67 30.31
CA GLY A 18 -52.98 -63.09 29.15
C GLY A 18 -51.59 -62.56 29.55
N PRO A 19 -50.64 -62.55 28.59
CA PRO A 19 -49.26 -62.14 28.88
C PRO A 19 -49.15 -60.72 29.40
N PRO A 20 -48.15 -60.39 30.26
CA PRO A 20 -48.00 -59.11 30.91
C PRO A 20 -47.78 -57.96 29.91
N ARG A 21 -48.57 -56.90 30.03
CA ARG A 21 -48.43 -55.69 29.22
C ARG A 21 -47.01 -55.10 29.46
N ARG A 22 -46.13 -55.27 28.47
CA ARG A 22 -44.81 -54.58 28.40
C ARG A 22 -45.03 -53.06 28.46
N HIS A 23 -44.62 -52.46 29.55
CA HIS A 23 -44.43 -51.02 29.64
C HIS A 23 -43.53 -50.54 28.50
N ARG A 24 -44.14 -49.90 27.51
CA ARG A 24 -43.42 -49.15 26.45
C ARG A 24 -42.74 -47.98 27.11
N THR A 25 -41.49 -48.17 27.49
CA THR A 25 -40.63 -47.05 27.86
C THR A 25 -40.55 -46.10 26.64
N ARG A 26 -41.17 -44.94 26.79
CA ARG A 26 -40.99 -43.84 25.83
C ARG A 26 -39.51 -43.53 25.74
N ARG A 27 -38.84 -43.93 24.65
CA ARG A 27 -37.51 -43.41 24.28
C ARG A 27 -37.62 -41.89 24.17
N PRO A 28 -36.79 -41.14 24.89
CA PRO A 28 -36.77 -39.68 24.71
C PRO A 28 -36.41 -39.35 23.28
N ALA A 29 -37.18 -38.48 22.67
CA ALA A 29 -37.02 -38.06 21.30
C ALA A 29 -35.60 -37.46 21.08
N ALA A 30 -34.75 -38.20 20.37
CA ALA A 30 -33.39 -37.80 20.04
C ALA A 30 -33.32 -36.61 19.02
N GLY A 31 -34.48 -35.98 18.74
CA GLY A 31 -34.60 -34.97 17.68
C GLY A 31 -34.26 -33.51 18.10
N SER A 32 -34.23 -33.18 19.41
CA SER A 32 -34.07 -31.77 19.82
C SER A 32 -32.60 -31.28 19.89
N LYS A 33 -31.63 -32.20 19.98
CA LYS A 33 -30.21 -31.83 20.04
C LYS A 33 -29.61 -31.44 18.68
N ARG A 34 -30.05 -32.07 17.58
CA ARG A 34 -29.54 -31.81 16.23
C ARG A 34 -29.95 -30.42 15.66
N ILE A 35 -31.17 -29.96 15.95
CA ILE A 35 -31.69 -28.69 15.44
C ILE A 35 -31.01 -27.53 16.18
N ARG A 36 -30.69 -27.65 17.48
CA ARG A 36 -29.99 -26.64 18.27
C ARG A 36 -28.52 -26.50 17.87
N SER A 37 -27.83 -27.58 17.48
CA SER A 37 -26.44 -27.50 16.97
C SER A 37 -26.37 -26.76 15.65
N GLY A 38 -27.24 -27.03 14.69
CA GLY A 38 -27.22 -26.37 13.38
C GLY A 38 -27.51 -24.85 13.42
N LEU A 39 -28.33 -24.38 14.37
CA LEU A 39 -28.57 -22.94 14.59
C LEU A 39 -27.41 -22.25 15.29
N ALA A 40 -26.74 -22.93 16.22
CA ALA A 40 -25.54 -22.40 16.88
C ALA A 40 -24.37 -22.30 15.88
N ASP A 41 -24.20 -23.30 15.01
CA ASP A 41 -23.17 -23.32 13.98
C ASP A 41 -23.40 -22.23 12.91
N ARG A 42 -24.65 -21.99 12.53
CA ARG A 42 -25.00 -20.88 11.62
C ARG A 42 -24.70 -19.50 12.24
N ARG A 43 -25.04 -19.30 13.50
CA ARG A 43 -24.73 -18.04 14.22
C ARG A 43 -23.24 -17.83 14.33
N LEU A 44 -22.48 -18.86 14.72
CA LEU A 44 -21.02 -18.79 14.77
C LEU A 44 -20.43 -18.42 13.40
N PHE A 45 -20.87 -19.08 12.34
CA PHE A 45 -20.43 -18.78 11.00
C PHE A 45 -20.69 -17.31 10.61
N THR A 46 -21.93 -16.82 10.82
CA THR A 46 -22.28 -15.42 10.54
C THR A 46 -21.41 -14.45 11.34
N MET A 47 -21.20 -14.71 12.64
CA MET A 47 -20.36 -13.85 13.48
C MET A 47 -18.89 -13.90 13.04
N MET A 48 -18.36 -15.05 12.63
CA MET A 48 -17.02 -15.18 12.10
C MET A 48 -16.84 -14.40 10.78
N VAL A 49 -17.84 -14.44 9.89
CA VAL A 49 -17.82 -13.66 8.64
C VAL A 49 -17.81 -12.16 8.94
N ILE A 50 -18.67 -11.70 9.85
CA ILE A 50 -18.70 -10.28 10.26
C ILE A 50 -17.37 -9.86 10.88
N ALA A 51 -16.81 -10.69 11.76
CA ALA A 51 -15.52 -10.44 12.38
C ALA A 51 -14.38 -10.41 11.35
N ALA A 52 -14.40 -11.31 10.36
CA ALA A 52 -13.42 -11.34 9.28
C ALA A 52 -13.49 -10.09 8.41
N ILE A 53 -14.70 -9.64 8.05
CA ILE A 53 -14.90 -8.40 7.29
C ILE A 53 -14.41 -7.20 8.10
N GLY A 54 -14.82 -7.07 9.36
CA GLY A 54 -14.40 -5.96 10.21
C GLY A 54 -12.89 -5.90 10.42
N LEU A 55 -12.27 -7.04 10.71
CA LEU A 55 -10.81 -7.13 10.86
C LEU A 55 -10.07 -6.88 9.54
N GLY A 56 -10.62 -7.38 8.43
CA GLY A 56 -10.09 -7.12 7.08
C GLY A 56 -10.11 -5.62 6.74
N LEU A 57 -11.17 -4.90 7.07
CA LEU A 57 -11.24 -3.45 6.85
C LEU A 57 -10.20 -2.68 7.70
N VAL A 58 -9.97 -3.09 8.95
CA VAL A 58 -8.97 -2.47 9.83
C VAL A 58 -7.55 -2.73 9.35
N LEU A 59 -7.27 -3.93 8.84
CA LEU A 59 -5.94 -4.34 8.36
C LEU A 59 -5.70 -4.03 6.89
N TYR A 60 -6.71 -3.50 6.17
CA TYR A 60 -6.61 -3.20 4.74
C TYR A 60 -5.43 -2.27 4.41
N PRO A 61 -5.18 -1.16 5.12
CA PRO A 61 -4.06 -0.27 4.78
C PRO A 61 -2.71 -0.97 4.86
N GLN A 62 -2.47 -1.79 5.90
CA GLN A 62 -1.21 -2.51 6.07
C GLN A 62 -1.02 -3.60 4.99
N ALA A 63 -2.10 -4.27 4.61
CA ALA A 63 -2.06 -5.25 3.54
C ALA A 63 -1.79 -4.57 2.19
N ALA A 64 -2.50 -3.48 1.89
CA ALA A 64 -2.36 -2.74 0.64
C ALA A 64 -0.95 -2.15 0.47
N ASP A 65 -0.38 -1.55 1.53
CA ASP A 65 0.97 -1.02 1.53
C ASP A 65 2.02 -2.13 1.31
N TRP A 66 1.84 -3.29 1.93
CA TRP A 66 2.74 -4.43 1.71
C TRP A 66 2.72 -4.91 0.25
N PHE A 67 1.53 -5.02 -0.38
CA PHE A 67 1.42 -5.36 -1.80
C PHE A 67 1.99 -4.27 -2.70
N SER A 68 1.80 -2.99 -2.38
CA SER A 68 2.42 -1.86 -3.08
C SER A 68 3.94 -1.95 -3.04
N SER A 69 4.54 -2.26 -1.89
CA SER A 69 5.99 -2.43 -1.73
C SER A 69 6.54 -3.58 -2.58
N ILE A 70 5.80 -4.70 -2.73
CA ILE A 70 6.18 -5.78 -3.66
C ILE A 70 6.16 -5.28 -5.11
N SER A 71 5.13 -4.54 -5.50
CA SER A 71 5.02 -3.96 -6.85
C SER A 71 6.20 -3.03 -7.15
N HIS A 72 6.51 -2.11 -6.23
CA HIS A 72 7.67 -1.22 -6.37
C HIS A 72 8.99 -1.99 -6.52
N SER A 73 9.20 -3.01 -5.69
CA SER A 73 10.41 -3.85 -5.78
C SER A 73 10.50 -4.59 -7.12
N SER A 74 9.38 -5.08 -7.65
CA SER A 74 9.33 -5.74 -8.96
C SER A 74 9.68 -4.77 -10.08
N GLN A 75 9.09 -3.57 -10.09
CA GLN A 75 9.35 -2.54 -11.11
C GLN A 75 10.82 -2.07 -11.07
N LEU A 76 11.36 -1.84 -9.86
CA LEU A 76 12.77 -1.47 -9.70
C LEU A 76 13.72 -2.57 -10.16
N SER A 77 13.37 -3.84 -9.92
CA SER A 77 14.17 -4.98 -10.39
C SER A 77 14.10 -5.11 -11.92
N GLY A 78 12.92 -4.90 -12.51
CA GLY A 78 12.73 -4.86 -13.96
C GLY A 78 13.58 -3.77 -14.61
N TYR A 79 13.46 -2.53 -14.11
CA TYR A 79 14.28 -1.39 -14.56
C TYR A 79 15.78 -1.67 -14.46
N ALA A 80 16.25 -2.20 -13.33
CA ALA A 80 17.67 -2.51 -13.15
C ALA A 80 18.18 -3.56 -14.16
N GLN A 81 17.38 -4.61 -14.43
CA GLN A 81 17.71 -5.63 -15.42
C GLN A 81 17.79 -5.04 -16.84
N GLU A 82 16.84 -4.20 -17.24
CA GLU A 82 16.84 -3.56 -18.56
C GLU A 82 18.02 -2.60 -18.71
N VAL A 83 18.34 -1.82 -17.68
CA VAL A 83 19.55 -0.97 -17.67
C VAL A 83 20.83 -1.81 -17.77
N GLU A 84 20.90 -2.95 -17.07
CA GLU A 84 22.08 -3.85 -17.11
C GLU A 84 22.29 -4.44 -18.52
N GLN A 85 21.22 -4.72 -19.25
CA GLN A 85 21.30 -5.24 -20.63
C GLN A 85 21.78 -4.20 -21.65
N LEU A 86 21.71 -2.92 -21.33
CA LEU A 86 22.22 -1.87 -22.22
C LEU A 86 23.75 -1.83 -22.19
N GLU A 87 24.34 -1.68 -23.34
CA GLU A 87 25.77 -1.39 -23.47
C GLU A 87 26.15 -0.09 -22.72
N PRO A 88 27.31 -0.02 -22.03
CA PRO A 88 27.71 1.16 -21.29
C PRO A 88 27.67 2.45 -22.12
N SER A 89 28.05 2.37 -23.41
CA SER A 89 27.97 3.49 -24.34
C SER A 89 26.53 3.96 -24.62
N ALA A 90 25.56 3.06 -24.59
CA ALA A 90 24.14 3.39 -24.76
C ALA A 90 23.60 4.11 -23.49
N ARG A 91 23.95 3.64 -22.28
CA ARG A 91 23.59 4.31 -21.01
C ARG A 91 24.13 5.73 -20.99
N THR A 92 25.41 5.92 -21.32
CA THR A 92 26.02 7.25 -21.42
C THR A 92 25.27 8.15 -22.39
N LYS A 93 24.93 7.67 -23.59
CA LYS A 93 24.17 8.45 -24.58
C LYS A 93 22.78 8.85 -24.07
N VAL A 94 22.11 8.00 -23.29
CA VAL A 94 20.80 8.34 -22.69
C VAL A 94 20.96 9.45 -21.67
N LEU A 95 21.96 9.37 -20.78
CA LEU A 95 22.25 10.40 -19.81
C LEU A 95 22.66 11.74 -20.47
N ASP A 96 23.48 11.70 -21.52
CA ASP A 96 23.89 12.91 -22.22
C ASP A 96 22.72 13.60 -22.91
N ARG A 97 21.80 12.85 -23.51
CA ARG A 97 20.54 13.40 -24.06
C ARG A 97 19.68 14.05 -22.97
N ALA A 98 19.58 13.42 -21.79
CA ALA A 98 18.85 13.99 -20.66
C ALA A 98 19.51 15.30 -20.15
N ARG A 99 20.83 15.36 -20.09
CA ARG A 99 21.57 16.59 -19.76
C ARG A 99 21.39 17.67 -20.81
N GLU A 100 21.43 17.30 -22.08
CA GLU A 100 21.15 18.23 -23.19
C GLU A 100 19.71 18.75 -23.12
N TYR A 101 18.74 17.88 -22.82
CA TYR A 101 17.36 18.29 -22.55
C TYR A 101 17.30 19.32 -21.42
N ASN A 102 17.94 19.05 -20.26
CA ASN A 102 18.01 19.98 -19.14
C ASN A 102 18.59 21.35 -19.52
N SER A 103 19.60 21.40 -20.38
CA SER A 103 20.21 22.66 -20.83
C SER A 103 19.30 23.52 -21.70
N ARG A 104 18.26 22.92 -22.28
CA ARG A 104 17.30 23.59 -23.17
C ARG A 104 15.98 23.95 -22.48
N ILE A 105 15.73 23.43 -21.27
CA ILE A 105 14.51 23.77 -20.54
C ILE A 105 14.53 25.27 -20.24
N PRO A 106 13.68 26.08 -20.89
CA PRO A 106 13.47 27.45 -20.46
C PRO A 106 12.88 27.33 -19.07
N GLY A 107 13.44 28.03 -18.05
CA GLY A 107 12.92 28.04 -16.66
C GLY A 107 11.40 28.19 -16.67
N GLY A 108 10.71 27.07 -16.86
CA GLY A 108 9.43 27.01 -17.50
C GLY A 108 8.28 27.31 -16.56
N GLN A 109 7.08 27.31 -17.10
CA GLN A 109 5.83 27.47 -16.39
C GLN A 109 5.56 26.24 -15.49
N LEU A 110 6.30 26.14 -14.38
CA LEU A 110 6.02 25.17 -13.35
C LEU A 110 4.62 25.41 -12.79
N ARG A 111 3.92 24.35 -12.42
CA ARG A 111 2.61 24.40 -11.76
C ARG A 111 2.62 23.48 -10.56
N ASP A 112 1.64 23.62 -9.70
CA ASP A 112 1.44 22.66 -8.61
C ASP A 112 1.34 21.24 -9.17
N PRO A 113 2.17 20.28 -8.70
CA PRO A 113 2.17 18.91 -9.17
C PRO A 113 0.82 18.21 -9.10
N TYR A 114 -0.04 18.61 -8.18
CA TYR A 114 -1.34 18.03 -7.91
C TYR A 114 -2.50 18.77 -8.61
N SER A 115 -2.21 19.82 -9.37
CA SER A 115 -3.24 20.50 -10.16
C SER A 115 -3.56 19.67 -11.41
N ALA A 116 -4.87 19.56 -11.73
CA ALA A 116 -5.31 18.91 -12.97
C ALA A 116 -4.64 19.59 -14.18
N GLN A 117 -3.84 18.83 -14.92
CA GLN A 117 -3.16 19.34 -16.12
C GLN A 117 -4.20 19.39 -17.26
N ALA A 118 -4.66 20.58 -17.59
CA ALA A 118 -5.45 20.75 -18.80
C ALA A 118 -4.55 20.48 -20.02
N PRO A 119 -4.99 19.66 -21.00
CA PRO A 119 -4.26 19.45 -22.24
C PRO A 119 -4.04 20.79 -22.94
N MET A 120 -2.79 21.16 -23.19
CA MET A 120 -2.44 22.33 -24.02
C MET A 120 -1.90 21.81 -25.36
N PRO A 121 -2.66 21.88 -26.46
CA PRO A 121 -2.25 21.34 -27.75
C PRO A 121 -0.89 21.89 -28.24
N ALA A 122 -0.57 23.13 -27.89
CA ALA A 122 0.72 23.75 -28.21
C ALA A 122 1.93 23.07 -27.55
N LEU A 123 1.73 22.21 -26.55
CA LEU A 123 2.79 21.53 -25.79
C LEU A 123 2.97 20.06 -26.17
N GLU A 124 2.17 19.50 -27.08
CA GLU A 124 2.23 18.05 -27.40
C GLU A 124 3.60 17.60 -27.90
N GLY A 125 4.27 18.42 -28.72
CA GLY A 125 5.62 18.12 -29.20
C GLY A 125 6.65 18.12 -28.07
N GLN A 126 6.57 19.10 -27.17
CA GLN A 126 7.46 19.22 -26.01
C GLN A 126 7.21 18.09 -25.00
N LEU A 127 5.96 17.70 -24.82
CA LEU A 127 5.58 16.59 -23.94
C LEU A 127 6.11 15.25 -24.48
N ARG A 128 6.04 15.02 -25.79
CA ARG A 128 6.64 13.83 -26.44
C ARG A 128 8.15 13.80 -26.30
N ASP A 129 8.84 14.94 -26.52
CA ASP A 129 10.30 15.02 -26.28
C ASP A 129 10.63 14.69 -24.82
N TYR A 130 9.94 15.26 -23.87
CA TYR A 130 10.07 14.95 -22.45
C TYR A 130 9.86 13.46 -22.14
N GLN A 131 8.77 12.86 -22.59
CA GLN A 131 8.44 11.46 -22.37
C GLN A 131 9.42 10.48 -23.04
N SER A 132 10.13 10.93 -24.09
CA SER A 132 11.17 10.14 -24.74
C SER A 132 12.50 10.11 -23.98
N GLN A 133 12.70 11.02 -23.03
CA GLN A 133 13.92 11.09 -22.24
C GLN A 133 13.93 9.95 -21.19
N LEU A 134 15.10 9.34 -20.95
CA LEU A 134 15.31 8.29 -19.96
C LEU A 134 14.41 7.04 -20.11
N ASN A 135 13.63 6.97 -21.17
CA ASN A 135 12.75 5.85 -21.44
C ASN A 135 13.54 4.69 -22.09
N VAL A 136 13.86 3.68 -21.28
CA VAL A 136 14.60 2.47 -21.70
C VAL A 136 13.89 1.18 -21.26
N ALA A 137 12.93 1.29 -20.36
CA ALA A 137 12.16 0.19 -19.81
C ALA A 137 10.75 0.16 -20.39
N ASN A 138 10.14 -1.03 -20.43
CA ASN A 138 8.76 -1.18 -20.86
C ASN A 138 7.74 -0.70 -19.82
N ASP A 139 8.20 -0.36 -18.60
CA ASP A 139 7.35 -0.05 -17.42
C ASP A 139 7.24 1.46 -17.16
N ASP A 140 7.67 2.34 -18.06
CA ASP A 140 7.70 3.80 -17.89
C ASP A 140 8.57 4.30 -16.70
N VAL A 141 9.36 3.41 -16.07
CA VAL A 141 10.28 3.76 -14.99
C VAL A 141 11.52 4.44 -15.57
N VAL A 142 11.82 5.64 -15.10
CA VAL A 142 12.97 6.46 -15.56
C VAL A 142 14.11 6.51 -14.56
N GLY A 143 13.90 5.98 -13.36
CA GLY A 143 14.90 5.95 -12.31
C GLY A 143 14.34 5.42 -10.99
N ARG A 144 15.17 5.48 -9.97
CA ARG A 144 14.86 5.07 -8.59
C ARG A 144 15.12 6.22 -7.64
N PHE A 145 14.21 6.43 -6.70
CA PHE A 145 14.37 7.37 -5.59
C PHE A 145 14.57 6.62 -4.28
N ARG A 146 15.62 6.95 -3.52
CA ARG A 146 15.92 6.32 -2.24
C ARG A 146 16.18 7.35 -1.15
N TYR A 147 15.47 7.22 -0.01
CA TYR A 147 15.66 8.03 1.18
C TYR A 147 15.76 7.10 2.42
N PRO A 148 16.97 6.56 2.71
CA PRO A 148 17.14 5.47 3.65
C PRO A 148 16.73 5.78 5.09
N SER A 149 16.95 7.02 5.57
CA SER A 149 16.56 7.41 6.94
C SER A 149 15.04 7.45 7.14
N LEU A 150 14.28 7.55 6.04
CA LEU A 150 12.82 7.50 6.02
C LEU A 150 12.27 6.18 5.47
N ASN A 151 13.13 5.20 5.16
CA ASN A 151 12.77 3.91 4.55
C ASN A 151 11.97 4.04 3.24
N ILE A 152 12.23 5.11 2.46
CA ILE A 152 11.60 5.30 1.14
C ILE A 152 12.50 4.70 0.07
N ASP A 153 11.92 3.89 -0.81
CA ASP A 153 12.57 3.28 -1.98
C ASP A 153 11.53 3.06 -3.07
N LEU A 154 11.45 3.98 -4.02
CA LEU A 154 10.35 4.09 -4.97
C LEU A 154 10.85 4.27 -6.40
N PRO A 155 10.13 3.73 -7.41
CA PRO A 155 10.37 4.03 -8.81
C PRO A 155 10.02 5.50 -9.12
N ILE A 156 10.78 6.10 -10.04
CA ILE A 156 10.51 7.43 -10.59
C ILE A 156 9.88 7.25 -11.97
N PHE A 157 8.80 8.00 -12.22
CA PHE A 157 8.06 8.02 -13.48
C PHE A 157 8.00 9.43 -14.08
N HIS A 158 7.69 9.53 -15.37
CA HIS A 158 7.36 10.81 -15.99
C HIS A 158 6.00 11.34 -15.56
N GLY A 159 5.92 12.65 -15.33
CA GLY A 159 4.67 13.35 -15.05
C GLY A 159 4.15 13.19 -13.62
N THR A 160 3.01 13.81 -13.38
CA THR A 160 2.39 13.92 -12.05
C THR A 160 0.89 13.66 -12.11
N SER A 161 0.45 12.75 -12.99
CA SER A 161 -0.95 12.31 -12.99
C SER A 161 -1.24 11.51 -11.71
N ASP A 162 -2.51 11.46 -11.31
CA ASP A 162 -2.93 10.70 -10.13
C ASP A 162 -2.49 9.23 -10.21
N ASP A 163 -2.55 8.62 -11.41
CA ASP A 163 -2.10 7.26 -11.65
C ASP A 163 -0.60 7.08 -11.41
N VAL A 164 0.23 8.07 -11.79
CA VAL A 164 1.67 8.08 -11.55
C VAL A 164 1.95 8.23 -10.06
N LEU A 165 1.33 9.23 -9.42
CA LEU A 165 1.57 9.54 -8.02
C LEU A 165 1.08 8.45 -7.06
N ALA A 166 0.12 7.62 -7.51
CA ALA A 166 -0.33 6.44 -6.76
C ALA A 166 0.63 5.24 -6.90
N LYS A 167 1.48 5.20 -7.92
CA LYS A 167 2.43 4.11 -8.20
C LYS A 167 3.84 4.36 -7.68
N GLY A 168 4.21 5.62 -7.41
CA GLY A 168 5.55 5.96 -6.98
C GLY A 168 5.83 7.45 -6.99
N VAL A 169 7.02 7.81 -7.42
CA VAL A 169 7.47 9.20 -7.51
C VAL A 169 7.27 9.71 -8.93
N GLY A 170 6.52 10.80 -9.07
CA GLY A 170 6.35 11.50 -10.34
C GLY A 170 7.38 12.61 -10.50
N HIS A 171 7.95 12.74 -11.68
CA HIS A 171 8.79 13.88 -12.06
C HIS A 171 7.93 14.98 -12.66
N LEU A 172 8.01 16.19 -12.10
CA LEU A 172 7.22 17.33 -12.55
C LEU A 172 7.70 17.82 -13.92
N TYR A 173 6.82 17.77 -14.91
CA TYR A 173 7.09 18.36 -16.23
C TYR A 173 7.44 19.84 -16.14
N GLY A 174 8.47 20.27 -16.86
CA GLY A 174 8.99 21.63 -16.83
C GLY A 174 10.09 21.87 -15.80
N SER A 175 10.33 20.93 -14.87
CA SER A 175 11.54 20.89 -14.06
C SER A 175 12.66 20.09 -14.76
N SER A 176 13.90 20.20 -14.28
CA SER A 176 15.03 19.44 -14.83
C SER A 176 14.89 17.95 -14.52
N LEU A 177 15.22 17.08 -15.50
CA LEU A 177 15.31 15.64 -15.26
C LEU A 177 16.33 15.34 -14.13
N PRO A 178 16.12 14.26 -13.34
CA PRO A 178 16.91 13.99 -12.14
C PRO A 178 18.27 13.36 -12.43
N VAL A 179 19.01 13.92 -13.36
CA VAL A 179 20.35 13.50 -13.79
C VAL A 179 21.45 14.45 -13.36
N GLY A 180 21.13 15.44 -12.50
CA GLY A 180 22.03 16.44 -11.97
C GLY A 180 22.63 17.35 -13.03
N GLY A 181 23.49 18.24 -12.57
CA GLY A 181 24.26 19.21 -13.37
C GLY A 181 24.09 20.63 -12.90
N PRO A 182 25.06 21.52 -13.18
CA PRO A 182 24.98 22.92 -12.78
C PRO A 182 23.82 23.64 -13.50
N GLY A 183 23.06 24.42 -12.74
CA GLY A 183 21.88 25.12 -13.27
C GLY A 183 20.68 24.18 -13.48
N THR A 184 20.56 23.09 -12.71
CA THR A 184 19.42 22.19 -12.75
C THR A 184 18.65 22.19 -11.45
N HIS A 185 17.32 22.10 -11.55
CA HIS A 185 16.42 21.90 -10.41
C HIS A 185 15.35 20.86 -10.80
N SER A 186 15.46 19.66 -10.24
CA SER A 186 14.49 18.61 -10.44
C SER A 186 13.40 18.66 -9.35
N VAL A 187 12.16 18.45 -9.74
CA VAL A 187 11.04 18.38 -8.78
C VAL A 187 10.42 17.01 -8.85
N LEU A 188 10.49 16.31 -7.72
CA LEU A 188 9.97 14.97 -7.53
C LEU A 188 8.80 15.00 -6.54
N THR A 189 7.70 14.37 -6.88
CA THR A 189 6.49 14.41 -6.08
C THR A 189 5.88 13.04 -5.90
N SER A 190 5.19 12.80 -4.81
CA SER A 190 4.39 11.59 -4.59
C SER A 190 3.29 11.87 -3.57
N HIS A 191 2.25 11.06 -3.59
CA HIS A 191 1.15 11.21 -2.64
C HIS A 191 1.58 11.00 -1.19
N SER A 192 0.85 11.65 -0.27
CA SER A 192 0.79 11.35 1.15
C SER A 192 -0.66 11.20 1.59
N GLY A 193 -0.91 10.34 2.59
CA GLY A 193 -2.24 10.15 3.16
C GLY A 193 -3.19 9.27 2.35
N ILE A 194 -2.70 8.53 1.38
CA ILE A 194 -3.53 7.53 0.69
C ILE A 194 -3.49 6.18 1.44
N PRO A 195 -4.63 5.45 1.50
CA PRO A 195 -4.74 4.26 2.35
C PRO A 195 -4.05 3.00 1.80
N ASN A 196 -3.61 3.02 0.55
CA ASN A 196 -3.13 1.84 -0.17
C ASN A 196 -1.62 1.80 -0.40
N ALA A 197 -0.89 2.87 -0.04
CA ALA A 197 0.56 2.92 -0.13
C ALA A 197 1.14 4.00 0.78
N GLU A 198 2.31 3.75 1.36
CA GLU A 198 2.98 4.70 2.25
C GLU A 198 3.59 5.89 1.49
N LEU A 199 4.21 5.65 0.33
CA LEU A 199 4.78 6.63 -0.59
C LEU A 199 5.58 7.73 0.13
N PHE A 200 5.14 9.02 0.05
CA PHE A 200 5.78 10.15 0.71
C PHE A 200 5.20 10.50 2.09
N ASN A 201 4.41 9.60 2.73
CA ASN A 201 4.00 9.78 4.14
C ASN A 201 5.20 10.05 5.06
N PRO A 202 6.32 9.27 4.99
CA PRO A 202 7.46 9.49 5.87
C PRO A 202 8.18 10.82 5.64
N LEU A 203 7.95 11.50 4.50
CA LEU A 203 8.61 12.76 4.17
C LEU A 203 8.33 13.86 5.21
N HIS A 204 7.21 13.77 5.95
CA HIS A 204 6.89 14.67 7.06
C HIS A 204 7.88 14.57 8.24
N SER A 205 8.71 13.53 8.26
CA SER A 205 9.78 13.33 9.25
C SER A 205 11.17 13.70 8.73
N ALA A 206 11.28 14.26 7.52
CA ALA A 206 12.53 14.70 6.94
C ALA A 206 13.21 15.78 7.79
N LYS A 207 14.53 15.76 7.80
CA LYS A 207 15.34 16.72 8.57
C LYS A 207 16.42 17.34 7.70
N THR A 208 16.74 18.59 7.97
CA THR A 208 17.93 19.25 7.38
C THR A 208 19.18 18.45 7.73
N GLY A 209 19.99 18.16 6.74
CA GLY A 209 21.18 17.33 6.84
C GLY A 209 20.99 15.88 6.40
N ASP A 210 19.75 15.41 6.24
CA ASP A 210 19.46 14.08 5.70
C ASP A 210 19.99 13.94 4.27
N ILE A 211 20.31 12.69 3.89
CA ILE A 211 20.83 12.38 2.55
C ILE A 211 19.88 11.38 1.87
N PHE A 212 19.56 11.69 0.63
CA PHE A 212 18.83 10.81 -0.27
C PHE A 212 19.50 10.73 -1.65
N SER A 213 19.06 9.82 -2.50
CA SER A 213 19.59 9.65 -3.85
C SER A 213 18.50 9.48 -4.89
N THR A 214 18.83 9.89 -6.12
CA THR A 214 18.22 9.38 -7.34
C THR A 214 19.22 8.47 -8.06
N GLU A 215 18.75 7.35 -8.59
CA GLU A 215 19.52 6.44 -9.41
C GLU A 215 18.91 6.44 -10.81
N VAL A 216 19.67 6.88 -11.79
CA VAL A 216 19.22 6.95 -13.21
C VAL A 216 20.26 6.24 -14.06
N MET A 217 19.82 5.28 -14.86
CA MET A 217 20.72 4.33 -15.52
C MET A 217 21.55 3.59 -14.46
N ASP A 218 22.83 3.67 -14.47
CA ASP A 218 23.74 3.10 -13.47
C ASP A 218 24.45 4.19 -12.64
N HIS A 219 23.94 5.41 -12.67
CA HIS A 219 24.50 6.55 -11.97
C HIS A 219 23.66 6.93 -10.74
N THR A 220 24.32 7.06 -9.60
CA THR A 220 23.72 7.51 -8.34
C THR A 220 24.04 9.00 -8.11
N PHE A 221 23.00 9.77 -7.93
CA PHE A 221 23.06 11.22 -7.66
C PHE A 221 22.66 11.47 -6.22
N LEU A 222 23.59 11.96 -5.39
CA LEU A 222 23.40 12.17 -3.95
C LEU A 222 23.02 13.61 -3.66
N TYR A 223 22.03 13.80 -2.80
CA TYR A 223 21.53 15.11 -2.40
C TYR A 223 21.42 15.19 -0.88
N LYS A 224 21.75 16.37 -0.32
CA LYS A 224 21.64 16.66 1.11
C LYS A 224 20.56 17.71 1.33
N VAL A 225 19.63 17.39 2.23
CA VAL A 225 18.53 18.30 2.59
C VAL A 225 19.12 19.54 3.26
N ASN A 226 18.80 20.70 2.71
CA ASN A 226 19.27 22.01 3.20
C ASN A 226 18.15 22.89 3.75
N ARG A 227 16.89 22.73 3.28
CA ARG A 227 15.74 23.51 3.70
C ARG A 227 14.45 22.71 3.61
N ILE A 228 13.56 22.95 4.55
CA ILE A 228 12.22 22.37 4.57
C ILE A 228 11.23 23.50 4.80
N GLU A 229 10.19 23.58 3.99
CA GLU A 229 9.16 24.61 4.12
C GLU A 229 7.77 24.08 3.79
N VAL A 230 6.77 24.79 4.27
CA VAL A 230 5.36 24.52 3.96
C VAL A 230 4.78 25.72 3.25
N VAL A 231 4.26 25.51 2.05
CA VAL A 231 3.76 26.58 1.19
C VAL A 231 2.32 26.31 0.74
N LYS A 232 1.65 27.32 0.19
CA LYS A 232 0.37 27.12 -0.49
C LYS A 232 0.56 26.42 -1.84
N PRO A 233 -0.47 25.75 -2.38
CA PRO A 233 -0.37 25.03 -3.66
C PRO A 233 0.04 25.90 -4.86
N ASP A 234 -0.31 27.16 -4.86
CA ASP A 234 0.00 28.15 -5.92
C ASP A 234 1.39 28.79 -5.77
N ASP A 235 2.07 28.60 -4.65
CA ASP A 235 3.41 29.14 -4.43
C ASP A 235 4.48 28.17 -4.95
N ILE A 236 4.89 28.40 -6.19
CA ILE A 236 5.95 27.67 -6.88
C ILE A 236 7.27 28.45 -6.94
N SER A 237 7.39 29.55 -6.17
CA SER A 237 8.52 30.48 -6.26
C SER A 237 9.87 29.81 -5.97
N SER A 238 9.87 28.86 -5.02
CA SER A 238 11.06 28.12 -4.59
C SER A 238 11.40 26.90 -5.47
N LEU A 239 10.60 26.60 -6.50
CA LEU A 239 10.87 25.53 -7.45
C LEU A 239 11.64 25.98 -8.71
N LYS A 240 11.99 27.27 -8.79
CA LYS A 240 12.70 27.83 -9.94
C LYS A 240 14.15 27.36 -9.98
N ILE A 241 14.67 27.22 -11.21
CA ILE A 241 16.09 26.92 -11.44
C ILE A 241 16.95 28.10 -11.00
N THR A 242 17.96 27.82 -10.19
CA THR A 242 19.00 28.81 -9.81
C THR A 242 20.27 28.53 -10.63
N ALA A 243 20.82 29.58 -11.24
CA ALA A 243 22.01 29.43 -12.07
C ALA A 243 23.19 28.87 -11.26
N GLY A 244 23.84 27.86 -11.79
CA GLY A 244 25.01 27.20 -11.16
C GLY A 244 24.71 26.22 -10.04
N GLU A 245 23.48 26.15 -9.55
CA GLU A 245 23.08 25.18 -8.53
C GLU A 245 22.63 23.85 -9.18
N ASP A 246 22.86 22.73 -8.48
CA ASP A 246 22.31 21.42 -8.77
C ASP A 246 21.44 21.02 -7.57
N SER A 247 20.12 21.02 -7.76
CA SER A 247 19.17 20.85 -6.68
C SER A 247 18.01 19.94 -7.04
N ILE A 248 17.42 19.33 -6.00
CA ILE A 248 16.16 18.59 -6.07
C ILE A 248 15.22 19.11 -4.98
N THR A 249 13.94 19.25 -5.32
CA THR A 249 12.87 19.47 -4.34
C THR A 249 11.92 18.28 -4.35
N LEU A 250 11.68 17.70 -3.17
CA LEU A 250 10.65 16.71 -2.95
C LEU A 250 9.37 17.40 -2.51
N VAL A 251 8.25 17.06 -3.13
CA VAL A 251 6.96 17.71 -2.88
C VAL A 251 5.92 16.70 -2.46
N THR A 252 5.18 16.99 -1.40
CA THR A 252 4.01 16.20 -1.01
C THR A 252 2.93 17.09 -0.38
N CYS A 253 1.72 16.53 -0.22
CA CYS A 253 0.62 17.25 0.42
C CYS A 253 0.77 17.28 1.95
N THR A 254 0.33 18.39 2.57
CA THR A 254 0.32 18.55 4.03
C THR A 254 -0.84 19.45 4.48
N PRO A 255 -1.40 19.32 5.70
CA PRO A 255 -1.31 18.16 6.58
C PRO A 255 -1.90 16.89 5.95
N ILE A 256 -1.44 15.70 6.37
CA ILE A 256 -1.94 14.43 5.86
C ILE A 256 -3.47 14.35 6.00
N GLY A 257 -4.17 14.01 4.92
CA GLY A 257 -5.64 13.91 4.87
C GLY A 257 -6.38 15.23 4.72
N VAL A 258 -5.73 16.40 4.94
CA VAL A 258 -6.29 17.74 4.70
C VAL A 258 -5.81 18.31 3.36
N ASN A 259 -4.53 18.13 3.05
CA ASN A 259 -3.89 18.45 1.76
C ASN A 259 -3.98 19.91 1.33
N SER A 260 -4.15 20.83 2.30
CA SER A 260 -4.35 22.27 2.04
C SER A 260 -3.06 23.02 1.66
N HIS A 261 -1.91 22.43 1.95
CA HIS A 261 -0.58 22.98 1.68
C HIS A 261 0.32 21.95 1.02
N ARG A 262 1.52 22.37 0.64
CA ARG A 262 2.58 21.51 0.14
C ARG A 262 3.77 21.56 1.07
N LEU A 263 4.29 20.37 1.44
CA LEU A 263 5.57 20.22 2.10
C LEU A 263 6.64 20.14 1.01
N LEU A 264 7.60 21.06 1.06
CA LEU A 264 8.76 21.12 0.18
C LEU A 264 10.02 20.75 0.98
N VAL A 265 10.73 19.73 0.52
CA VAL A 265 12.03 19.32 1.07
C VAL A 265 13.08 19.58 0.01
N HIS A 266 13.83 20.68 0.18
CA HIS A 266 14.88 21.12 -0.74
C HIS A 266 16.21 20.47 -0.39
N ALA A 267 16.95 20.07 -1.42
CA ALA A 267 18.26 19.47 -1.25
C ALA A 267 19.20 19.90 -2.37
N SER A 268 20.46 20.07 -2.02
CA SER A 268 21.53 20.37 -2.96
C SER A 268 22.39 19.14 -3.22
N ARG A 269 22.93 19.05 -4.42
CA ARG A 269 23.84 18.01 -4.84
C ARG A 269 25.05 17.94 -3.91
N ILE A 270 25.41 16.73 -3.48
CA ILE A 270 26.68 16.46 -2.84
C ILE A 270 27.67 16.09 -3.95
N ALA A 271 28.83 16.73 -3.97
CA ALA A 271 29.91 16.35 -4.90
C ALA A 271 30.22 14.85 -4.76
N ASP A 272 30.68 14.24 -5.86
CA ASP A 272 30.93 12.79 -5.94
C ASP A 272 31.67 12.26 -4.70
N ILE A 273 30.92 11.56 -3.87
CA ILE A 273 31.43 10.90 -2.69
C ILE A 273 32.14 9.62 -3.15
N PRO A 274 33.34 9.32 -2.66
CA PRO A 274 34.00 8.05 -2.98
C PRO A 274 33.09 6.85 -2.69
N LYS A 275 33.12 5.83 -3.54
CA LYS A 275 32.28 4.62 -3.41
C LYS A 275 32.37 3.94 -2.04
N ASP A 276 33.45 4.19 -1.31
CA ASP A 276 33.71 3.65 0.04
C ASP A 276 33.21 4.55 1.18
N ALA A 277 32.66 5.73 0.88
CA ALA A 277 32.18 6.65 1.89
C ALA A 277 31.02 6.05 2.71
N PRO A 278 30.93 6.37 4.02
CA PRO A 278 29.87 5.87 4.89
C PRO A 278 28.46 6.17 4.34
N GLU A 279 28.29 7.33 3.70
CA GLU A 279 27.04 7.78 3.08
C GLU A 279 26.62 6.86 1.93
N GLN A 280 27.57 6.48 1.05
CA GLN A 280 27.28 5.52 -0.03
C GLN A 280 26.98 4.12 0.51
N LYS A 281 27.68 3.65 1.54
CA LYS A 281 27.42 2.37 2.19
C LYS A 281 26.02 2.37 2.84
N THR A 282 25.62 3.47 3.43
CA THR A 282 24.27 3.62 4.00
C THR A 282 23.19 3.56 2.91
N LEU A 283 23.46 4.16 1.75
CA LEU A 283 22.55 4.13 0.60
C LEU A 283 22.56 2.77 -0.10
N ALA A 284 23.72 2.16 -0.30
CA ALA A 284 23.84 0.85 -0.96
C ALA A 284 23.32 -0.32 -0.11
N GLY A 285 23.41 -0.23 1.23
CA GLY A 285 23.18 -1.35 2.15
C GLY A 285 21.72 -1.64 2.53
N ARG A 286 20.77 -0.75 2.25
CA ARG A 286 19.36 -0.98 2.54
C ARG A 286 18.54 -0.95 1.26
N GLN A 287 18.30 -2.11 0.67
CA GLN A 287 17.06 -2.28 -0.09
C GLN A 287 15.89 -2.07 0.88
N ALA A 288 14.83 -1.40 0.44
CA ALA A 288 13.63 -1.30 1.25
C ALA A 288 13.22 -2.72 1.63
N ASN A 289 13.26 -2.98 2.93
CA ASN A 289 12.89 -4.30 3.42
C ASN A 289 11.37 -4.34 3.39
N ILE A 290 10.80 -5.07 2.44
CA ILE A 290 9.34 -5.26 2.31
C ILE A 290 8.75 -5.77 3.63
N GLY A 291 9.59 -6.33 4.51
CA GLY A 291 9.19 -6.84 5.79
C GLY A 291 8.32 -8.09 5.71
N PHE A 292 8.16 -8.76 6.83
CA PHE A 292 7.23 -9.88 6.94
C PHE A 292 5.79 -9.35 6.97
N PRO A 293 4.82 -10.01 6.29
CA PRO A 293 3.42 -9.55 6.25
C PRO A 293 2.70 -9.80 7.59
N TYR A 294 3.05 -9.06 8.62
CA TYR A 294 2.47 -9.20 9.96
C TYR A 294 0.96 -9.03 10.00
N TRP A 295 0.37 -8.33 9.03
CA TRP A 295 -1.07 -8.19 8.88
C TRP A 295 -1.77 -9.55 8.74
N ILE A 296 -1.14 -10.55 8.10
CA ILE A 296 -1.67 -11.93 8.03
C ILE A 296 -1.74 -12.55 9.42
N VAL A 297 -0.68 -12.38 10.22
CA VAL A 297 -0.61 -12.91 11.59
C VAL A 297 -1.68 -12.28 12.47
N TYR A 298 -1.85 -10.96 12.36
CA TYR A 298 -2.90 -10.23 13.10
C TYR A 298 -4.30 -10.64 12.65
N PHE A 299 -4.51 -10.85 11.35
CA PHE A 299 -5.79 -11.32 10.82
C PHE A 299 -6.15 -12.72 11.34
N VAL A 300 -5.25 -13.69 11.16
CA VAL A 300 -5.47 -15.08 11.60
C VAL A 300 -5.58 -15.17 13.13
N GLY A 301 -4.67 -14.51 13.84
CA GLY A 301 -4.66 -14.48 15.30
C GLY A 301 -5.91 -13.82 15.90
N GLY A 302 -6.38 -12.73 15.30
CA GLY A 302 -7.60 -12.05 15.70
C GLY A 302 -8.85 -12.92 15.50
N LEU A 303 -8.97 -13.60 14.36
CA LEU A 303 -10.06 -14.55 14.11
C LEU A 303 -10.04 -15.74 15.09
N LEU A 304 -8.85 -16.27 15.36
CA LEU A 304 -8.69 -17.36 16.33
C LEU A 304 -9.08 -16.91 17.76
N ALA A 305 -8.63 -15.73 18.18
CA ALA A 305 -9.00 -15.16 19.48
C ALA A 305 -10.51 -14.95 19.58
N PHE A 306 -11.14 -14.41 18.54
CA PHE A 306 -12.59 -14.24 18.48
C PHE A 306 -13.32 -15.59 18.57
N TYR A 307 -12.87 -16.61 17.84
CA TYR A 307 -13.43 -17.96 17.90
C TYR A 307 -13.34 -18.57 19.30
N LEU A 308 -12.17 -18.48 19.95
CA LEU A 308 -11.96 -18.99 21.30
C LEU A 308 -12.83 -18.25 22.34
N ALA A 309 -12.94 -16.93 22.22
CA ALA A 309 -13.81 -16.12 23.07
C ALA A 309 -15.28 -16.53 22.92
N PHE A 310 -15.74 -16.73 21.68
CA PHE A 310 -17.09 -17.23 21.42
C PHE A 310 -17.34 -18.60 22.06
N LEU A 311 -16.40 -19.55 21.92
CA LEU A 311 -16.52 -20.87 22.54
C LEU A 311 -16.60 -20.78 24.08
N ALA A 312 -15.76 -19.94 24.70
CA ALA A 312 -15.75 -19.71 26.12
C ALA A 312 -17.08 -19.10 26.62
N TRP A 313 -17.60 -18.11 25.87
CA TRP A 313 -18.88 -17.47 26.18
C TRP A 313 -20.07 -18.44 26.04
N ASN A 314 -20.08 -19.25 24.98
CA ASN A 314 -21.12 -20.24 24.75
C ASN A 314 -21.13 -21.33 25.84
N ARG A 315 -19.95 -21.77 26.33
CA ARG A 315 -19.83 -22.70 27.47
C ARG A 315 -20.38 -22.14 28.77
N ARG A 316 -20.23 -20.82 29.05
CA ARG A 316 -20.77 -20.15 30.24
C ARG A 316 -22.29 -20.02 30.20
N ARG A 317 -22.92 -19.95 29.03
CA ARG A 317 -24.39 -19.88 28.87
C ARG A 317 -25.11 -21.23 29.00
N VAL A 318 -24.37 -22.31 28.86
CA VAL A 318 -24.93 -23.69 28.96
C VAL A 318 -24.79 -24.27 30.38
N ARG A 319 -24.00 -23.61 31.24
CA ARG A 319 -23.96 -23.89 32.69
C ARG A 319 -24.93 -22.96 33.42
#